data_f04d99c84f95ba519c5b863b32267596
#
_entry.id   f04d99c84f95ba519c5b863b32267596
#
_cell.length_a   1.000
_cell.length_b   1.000
_cell.length_c   1.000
_cell.angle_alpha   90.00
_cell.angle_beta   90.00
_cell.angle_gamma   90.00
#
_symmetry.space_group_name_H-M   'P 1'
#
loop_
_entity.id
_entity.type
_entity.pdbx_description
1 polymer ?
#
loop_
_entity_poly.entity_id
_entity_poly.type
_entity_poly.pdbx_seq_one_letter_code
_entity_poly.pdbx_strand_id
1 'polypeptide(L)'
;MPAGATYYLASMGWDGRLSLEDLGADEPFGTVLADPPWRFANRTGKVAPEHRRLSRYETMDAKEVASLPVADLVAARSHCYLWVPNALLAEGLSVMESWGFTYKANLVWHKVRKDGGSDGRGVGFYFRNVTELVLFGTRGQLRTLAPGRRQVNLLASRKREHSRKPEQLYGIIEACSPGPYLELFARYPHLGWASWGKEAPEDVEPRGRQWRGYR
;
A
#
# COMPACT_ATOMS: atom_id res chain seq x y z
N MET A 1 -7.95 4.16 -28.59
CA MET A 1 -8.42 4.61 -27.27
C MET A 1 -8.30 3.41 -26.36
N PRO A 2 -7.44 3.37 -25.34
CA PRO A 2 -7.49 2.28 -24.37
C PRO A 2 -8.80 2.42 -23.61
N ALA A 3 -9.50 1.30 -23.45
CA ALA A 3 -10.74 1.19 -22.70
C ALA A 3 -10.55 1.80 -21.31
N GLY A 4 -11.53 2.61 -20.87
CA GLY A 4 -11.46 3.34 -19.62
C GLY A 4 -11.24 2.41 -18.43
N ALA A 5 -10.36 2.83 -17.56
CA ALA A 5 -10.18 2.17 -16.27
C ALA A 5 -11.54 2.18 -15.54
N THR A 6 -12.11 1.02 -15.35
CA THR A 6 -13.35 0.86 -14.61
C THR A 6 -12.97 0.90 -13.12
N TYR A 7 -13.36 1.97 -12.44
CA TYR A 7 -13.17 2.12 -11.02
C TYR A 7 -14.34 1.46 -10.31
N TYR A 8 -14.08 0.38 -9.56
CA TYR A 8 -15.08 -0.25 -8.74
C TYR A 8 -14.90 0.16 -7.29
N LEU A 9 -15.95 0.75 -6.77
CA LEU A 9 -16.16 1.01 -5.37
C LEU A 9 -16.89 -0.16 -4.73
N ALA A 10 -16.20 -0.92 -3.93
CA ALA A 10 -16.88 -1.72 -2.93
C ALA A 10 -17.17 -0.83 -1.72
N SER A 11 -18.27 -0.09 -1.76
CA SER A 11 -18.86 0.62 -0.59
C SER A 11 -19.64 -0.34 0.32
N MET A 12 -19.21 -1.61 0.39
CA MET A 12 -19.90 -2.63 1.17
C MET A 12 -19.01 -3.18 2.27
N GLY A 13 -19.61 -3.52 3.38
CA GLY A 13 -18.94 -4.24 4.45
C GLY A 13 -18.23 -5.46 3.87
N TRP A 14 -16.97 -5.64 4.26
CA TRP A 14 -16.15 -6.78 3.87
C TRP A 14 -16.89 -8.09 4.24
N ASP A 15 -17.31 -8.85 3.24
CA ASP A 15 -17.96 -10.15 3.40
C ASP A 15 -16.98 -11.33 3.18
N GLY A 16 -15.70 -11.05 3.05
CA GLY A 16 -14.66 -12.04 2.80
C GLY A 16 -14.48 -12.43 1.34
N ARG A 17 -15.21 -11.81 0.41
CA ARG A 17 -15.15 -12.12 -1.03
C ARG A 17 -14.57 -10.97 -1.82
N LEU A 18 -13.67 -11.28 -2.72
CA LEU A 18 -13.11 -10.38 -3.71
C LEU A 18 -12.68 -11.20 -4.91
N SER A 19 -13.22 -10.94 -6.07
CA SER A 19 -12.96 -11.65 -7.32
C SER A 19 -12.45 -10.70 -8.41
N LEU A 20 -11.94 -11.24 -9.50
CA LEU A 20 -11.59 -10.45 -10.68
C LEU A 20 -12.81 -9.75 -11.27
N GLU A 21 -13.98 -10.42 -11.24
CA GLU A 21 -15.24 -9.85 -11.70
C GLU A 21 -15.64 -8.62 -10.87
N ASP A 22 -15.53 -8.70 -9.54
CA ASP A 22 -15.80 -7.57 -8.65
C ASP A 22 -14.87 -6.38 -8.92
N LEU A 23 -13.67 -6.64 -9.43
CA LEU A 23 -12.67 -5.63 -9.82
C LEU A 23 -12.79 -5.20 -11.29
N GLY A 24 -13.73 -5.78 -12.04
CA GLY A 24 -13.89 -5.53 -13.48
C GLY A 24 -12.66 -5.90 -14.29
N ALA A 25 -11.94 -6.93 -13.86
CA ALA A 25 -10.73 -7.39 -14.51
C ALA A 25 -10.97 -8.65 -15.34
N ASP A 26 -10.56 -8.60 -16.60
CA ASP A 26 -10.67 -9.73 -17.53
C ASP A 26 -9.51 -10.73 -17.37
N GLU A 27 -8.43 -10.33 -16.70
CA GLU A 27 -7.23 -11.13 -16.49
C GLU A 27 -6.61 -10.91 -15.11
N PRO A 28 -5.83 -11.86 -14.58
CA PRO A 28 -5.15 -11.71 -13.30
C PRO A 28 -4.12 -10.59 -13.30
N PHE A 29 -3.98 -9.90 -12.17
CA PHE A 29 -3.07 -8.78 -12.03
C PHE A 29 -1.60 -9.21 -12.02
N GLY A 30 -0.79 -8.50 -12.79
CA GLY A 30 0.67 -8.68 -12.80
C GLY A 30 1.34 -8.07 -11.57
N THR A 31 0.69 -7.10 -10.92
CA THR A 31 1.23 -6.43 -9.74
C THR A 31 0.12 -6.00 -8.79
N VAL A 32 0.33 -6.25 -7.50
CA VAL A 32 -0.52 -5.75 -6.41
C VAL A 32 0.25 -4.82 -5.48
N LEU A 33 -0.35 -3.67 -5.17
CA LEU A 33 0.05 -2.75 -4.10
C LEU A 33 -1.02 -2.80 -3.00
N ALA A 34 -0.61 -2.89 -1.74
CA ALA A 34 -1.53 -2.87 -0.62
C ALA A 34 -1.04 -1.97 0.52
N ASP A 35 -1.96 -1.18 1.09
CA ASP A 35 -1.74 -0.36 2.30
C ASP A 35 -2.79 -0.70 3.36
N PRO A 36 -2.71 -1.88 3.99
CA PRO A 36 -3.72 -2.32 4.95
C PRO A 36 -3.87 -1.36 6.13
N PRO A 37 -5.07 -1.19 6.66
CA PRO A 37 -5.33 -0.41 7.86
C PRO A 37 -4.93 -1.22 9.11
N TRP A 38 -3.64 -1.39 9.31
CA TRP A 38 -3.06 -2.24 10.33
C TRP A 38 -3.55 -1.92 11.74
N ARG A 39 -4.00 -2.95 12.48
CA ARG A 39 -4.30 -2.86 13.90
C ARG A 39 -3.04 -3.08 14.73
N PHE A 40 -2.72 -2.11 15.56
CA PHE A 40 -1.62 -2.25 16.50
C PHE A 40 -2.15 -2.86 17.79
N ALA A 41 -1.68 -4.06 18.16
CA ALA A 41 -1.92 -4.65 19.47
C ALA A 41 -1.05 -3.95 20.51
N ASN A 42 -1.66 -3.16 21.39
CA ASN A 42 -0.93 -2.52 22.49
C ASN A 42 -1.13 -3.30 23.78
N ARG A 43 -0.08 -3.97 24.27
CA ARG A 43 -0.11 -4.77 25.51
C ARG A 43 -0.20 -3.93 26.79
N THR A 44 0.02 -2.62 26.73
CA THR A 44 0.10 -1.76 27.92
C THR A 44 -1.16 -0.98 28.23
N GLY A 45 -2.22 -1.09 27.43
CA GLY A 45 -3.47 -0.35 27.62
C GLY A 45 -3.36 1.18 27.46
N LYS A 46 -2.15 1.72 27.33
CA LYS A 46 -1.93 3.14 27.05
C LYS A 46 -2.11 3.38 25.56
N VAL A 47 -3.23 3.95 25.21
CA VAL A 47 -3.53 4.36 23.81
C VAL A 47 -2.57 5.47 23.43
N ALA A 48 -1.61 5.16 22.55
CA ALA A 48 -0.78 6.20 21.94
C ALA A 48 -1.69 7.23 21.22
N PRO A 49 -1.29 8.52 21.14
CA PRO A 49 -2.10 9.55 20.49
C PRO A 49 -2.55 9.19 19.06
N GLU A 50 -1.82 8.33 18.39
CA GLU A 50 -2.15 7.76 17.08
C GLU A 50 -3.38 6.85 17.13
N HIS A 51 -3.57 6.06 18.19
CA HIS A 51 -4.73 5.19 18.35
C HIS A 51 -6.05 5.98 18.50
N ARG A 52 -6.03 7.18 19.09
CA ARG A 52 -7.21 8.07 19.10
C ARG A 52 -7.59 8.55 17.71
N ARG A 53 -6.66 8.57 16.75
CA ARG A 53 -6.89 8.93 15.35
C ARG A 53 -7.33 7.72 14.51
N LEU A 54 -6.86 6.52 14.86
CA LEU A 54 -7.27 5.26 14.24
C LEU A 54 -8.70 4.85 14.63
N SER A 55 -9.28 5.39 15.72
CA SER A 55 -10.69 5.15 16.08
C SER A 55 -11.70 5.67 15.05
N ARG A 56 -11.25 6.37 14.03
CA ARG A 56 -12.10 6.85 12.91
C ARG A 56 -12.18 5.84 11.76
N TYR A 57 -11.33 4.82 11.74
CA TYR A 57 -11.27 3.83 10.66
C TYR A 57 -11.28 2.43 11.26
N GLU A 58 -12.03 1.53 10.63
CA GLU A 58 -11.93 0.12 10.95
C GLU A 58 -10.51 -0.35 10.63
N THR A 59 -9.87 -0.95 11.62
CA THR A 59 -8.52 -1.52 11.47
C THR A 59 -8.62 -3.03 11.34
N MET A 60 -7.71 -3.64 10.59
CA MET A 60 -7.61 -5.08 10.40
C MET A 60 -6.39 -5.63 11.14
N ASP A 61 -6.53 -6.78 11.77
CA ASP A 61 -5.38 -7.50 12.29
C ASP A 61 -4.67 -8.27 11.15
N ALA A 62 -3.46 -8.79 11.45
CA ALA A 62 -2.67 -9.46 10.42
C ALA A 62 -3.35 -10.72 9.84
N LYS A 63 -4.19 -11.40 10.64
CA LYS A 63 -4.93 -12.60 10.16
C LYS A 63 -6.05 -12.21 9.21
N GLU A 64 -6.76 -11.15 9.54
CA GLU A 64 -7.81 -10.57 8.67
C GLU A 64 -7.21 -10.14 7.32
N VAL A 65 -6.05 -9.45 7.34
CA VAL A 65 -5.35 -9.06 6.11
C VAL A 65 -4.85 -10.28 5.34
N ALA A 66 -4.28 -11.27 6.02
CA ALA A 66 -3.78 -12.51 5.41
C ALA A 66 -4.88 -13.36 4.75
N SER A 67 -6.12 -13.25 5.24
CA SER A 67 -7.27 -14.00 4.71
C SER A 67 -7.83 -13.45 3.39
N LEU A 68 -7.35 -12.29 2.93
CA LEU A 68 -7.74 -11.75 1.62
C LEU A 68 -7.32 -12.69 0.49
N PRO A 69 -8.20 -12.97 -0.50
CA PRO A 69 -7.93 -13.93 -1.56
C PRO A 69 -6.98 -13.37 -2.65
N VAL A 70 -5.90 -12.71 -2.22
CA VAL A 70 -4.96 -12.04 -3.16
C VAL A 70 -4.33 -13.05 -4.11
N ALA A 71 -4.08 -14.27 -3.63
CA ALA A 71 -3.53 -15.34 -4.47
C ALA A 71 -4.38 -15.66 -5.71
N ASP A 72 -5.70 -15.46 -5.62
CA ASP A 72 -6.65 -15.75 -6.70
C ASP A 72 -6.79 -14.58 -7.68
N LEU A 73 -6.37 -13.40 -7.28
CA LEU A 73 -6.44 -12.17 -8.08
C LEU A 73 -5.20 -11.94 -8.95
N VAL A 74 -4.07 -12.55 -8.60
CA VAL A 74 -2.77 -12.23 -9.22
C VAL A 74 -2.29 -13.35 -10.14
N ALA A 75 -1.57 -12.97 -11.18
CA ALA A 75 -0.97 -13.90 -12.13
C ALA A 75 0.04 -14.84 -11.45
N ALA A 76 0.28 -16.00 -12.06
CA ALA A 76 1.27 -16.97 -11.60
C ALA A 76 2.71 -16.39 -11.55
N ARG A 77 2.97 -15.33 -12.32
CA ARG A 77 4.20 -14.54 -12.28
C ARG A 77 3.82 -13.09 -12.01
N SER A 78 3.97 -12.65 -10.77
CA SER A 78 3.51 -11.34 -10.32
C SER A 78 4.39 -10.77 -9.23
N HIS A 79 4.23 -9.46 -8.97
CA HIS A 79 4.89 -8.72 -7.93
C HIS A 79 3.89 -8.24 -6.87
N CYS A 80 4.36 -8.18 -5.62
CA CYS A 80 3.61 -7.62 -4.51
C CYS A 80 4.43 -6.51 -3.85
N TYR A 81 3.75 -5.39 -3.57
CA TYR A 81 4.24 -4.27 -2.76
C TYR A 81 3.30 -4.10 -1.57
N LEU A 82 3.80 -4.31 -0.37
CA LEU A 82 2.99 -4.27 0.86
C LEU A 82 3.54 -3.22 1.81
N TRP A 83 2.74 -2.17 2.06
CA TRP A 83 3.05 -1.18 3.10
C TRP A 83 2.95 -1.80 4.48
N VAL A 84 4.01 -1.66 5.26
CA VAL A 84 4.08 -2.22 6.60
C VAL A 84 4.73 -1.20 7.55
N PRO A 85 4.07 -0.90 8.68
CA PRO A 85 4.71 -0.17 9.76
C PRO A 85 5.93 -0.93 10.31
N ASN A 86 6.99 -0.21 10.68
CA ASN A 86 8.23 -0.84 11.19
C ASN A 86 7.96 -1.82 12.35
N ALA A 87 6.98 -1.54 13.20
CA ALA A 87 6.64 -2.38 14.35
C ALA A 87 5.91 -3.67 13.98
N LEU A 88 5.40 -3.80 12.76
CA LEU A 88 4.63 -4.96 12.27
C LEU A 88 5.34 -5.68 11.12
N LEU A 89 6.68 -5.58 11.06
CA LEU A 89 7.46 -6.19 9.99
C LEU A 89 7.24 -7.71 9.91
N ALA A 90 7.22 -8.41 11.05
CA ALA A 90 7.02 -9.85 11.10
C ALA A 90 5.64 -10.25 10.59
N GLU A 91 4.61 -9.52 10.99
CA GLU A 91 3.23 -9.69 10.52
C GLU A 91 3.13 -9.42 9.02
N GLY A 92 3.78 -8.37 8.52
CA GLY A 92 3.80 -8.06 7.09
C GLY A 92 4.45 -9.14 6.25
N LEU A 93 5.54 -9.74 6.72
CA LEU A 93 6.19 -10.88 6.05
C LEU A 93 5.25 -12.10 6.01
N SER A 94 4.57 -12.39 7.13
CA SER A 94 3.60 -13.50 7.21
C SER A 94 2.40 -13.29 6.27
N VAL A 95 1.88 -12.06 6.19
CA VAL A 95 0.80 -11.71 5.24
C VAL A 95 1.25 -11.91 3.80
N MET A 96 2.44 -11.42 3.45
CA MET A 96 2.98 -11.58 2.10
C MET A 96 3.12 -13.06 1.71
N GLU A 97 3.58 -13.91 2.62
CA GLU A 97 3.69 -15.35 2.43
C GLU A 97 2.31 -15.99 2.25
N SER A 98 1.32 -15.61 3.07
CA SER A 98 -0.06 -16.12 2.96
C SER A 98 -0.71 -15.79 1.62
N TRP A 99 -0.33 -14.68 1.00
CA TRP A 99 -0.76 -14.30 -0.36
C TRP A 99 0.01 -15.01 -1.48
N GLY A 100 0.92 -15.93 -1.13
CA GLY A 100 1.70 -16.72 -2.08
C GLY A 100 2.92 -16.00 -2.67
N PHE A 101 3.39 -14.93 -2.04
CA PHE A 101 4.58 -14.21 -2.46
C PHE A 101 5.79 -14.54 -1.58
N THR A 102 6.93 -14.68 -2.22
CA THR A 102 8.23 -14.79 -1.53
C THR A 102 8.86 -13.40 -1.41
N TYR A 103 9.13 -12.96 -0.17
CA TYR A 103 9.85 -11.72 0.07
C TYR A 103 11.22 -11.70 -0.60
N LYS A 104 11.59 -10.58 -1.22
CA LYS A 104 12.88 -10.39 -1.91
C LYS A 104 13.65 -9.18 -1.44
N ALA A 105 12.95 -8.08 -1.19
CA ALA A 105 13.56 -6.81 -0.83
C ALA A 105 12.51 -5.90 -0.18
N ASN A 106 12.91 -4.70 0.19
CA ASN A 106 12.00 -3.65 0.60
C ASN A 106 12.43 -2.30 0.05
N LEU A 107 11.46 -1.43 -0.19
CA LEU A 107 11.70 -0.01 -0.35
C LEU A 107 11.47 0.67 0.99
N VAL A 108 12.24 1.70 1.26
CA VAL A 108 12.13 2.51 2.48
C VAL A 108 11.64 3.89 2.10
N TRP A 109 10.49 4.29 2.61
CA TRP A 109 10.07 5.67 2.52
C TRP A 109 10.66 6.46 3.68
N HIS A 110 11.61 7.35 3.38
CA HIS A 110 12.16 8.30 4.33
C HIS A 110 11.34 9.59 4.32
N LYS A 111 10.72 9.90 5.45
CA LYS A 111 9.91 11.10 5.64
C LYS A 111 10.81 12.27 5.96
N VAL A 112 10.90 13.22 5.04
CA VAL A 112 11.78 14.40 5.18
C VAL A 112 10.98 15.67 5.43
N ARG A 113 11.63 16.66 6.05
CA ARG A 113 11.15 18.03 6.20
C ARG A 113 11.46 18.87 4.95
N LYS A 114 11.04 20.15 4.97
CA LYS A 114 11.32 21.11 3.88
C LYS A 114 12.82 21.33 3.66
N ASP A 115 13.60 21.26 4.73
CA ASP A 115 15.06 21.43 4.74
C ASP A 115 15.83 20.16 4.35
N GLY A 116 15.12 19.07 3.98
CA GLY A 116 15.71 17.79 3.63
C GLY A 116 16.08 16.90 4.83
N GLY A 117 16.05 17.43 6.04
CA GLY A 117 16.29 16.66 7.26
C GLY A 117 15.16 15.69 7.57
N SER A 118 15.44 14.67 8.39
CA SER A 118 14.43 13.68 8.81
C SER A 118 13.26 14.35 9.56
N ASP A 119 12.01 13.90 9.27
CA ASP A 119 10.82 14.36 9.99
C ASP A 119 10.72 13.67 11.37
N GLY A 120 11.42 14.21 12.37
CA GLY A 120 11.46 13.69 13.73
C GLY A 120 10.14 13.79 14.52
N ARG A 121 9.01 14.17 13.89
CA ARG A 121 7.68 14.22 14.51
C ARG A 121 6.96 12.88 14.52
N GLY A 122 7.59 11.83 13.99
CA GLY A 122 7.07 10.47 14.04
C GLY A 122 6.98 9.97 15.50
N VAL A 123 6.01 9.10 15.78
CA VAL A 123 5.82 8.45 17.07
C VAL A 123 6.44 7.06 17.03
N GLY A 124 7.08 6.66 18.11
CA GLY A 124 7.65 5.33 18.28
C GLY A 124 8.03 5.12 19.74
N PHE A 125 7.90 3.90 20.25
CA PHE A 125 8.20 3.60 21.65
C PHE A 125 9.70 3.65 21.96
N TYR A 126 10.53 3.19 21.03
CA TYR A 126 12.00 3.14 21.20
C TYR A 126 12.68 4.23 20.37
N PHE A 127 12.33 4.34 19.10
CA PHE A 127 12.88 5.33 18.19
C PHE A 127 11.77 6.12 17.51
N ARG A 128 12.02 7.40 17.20
CA ARG A 128 11.11 8.20 16.38
C ARG A 128 11.08 7.67 14.96
N ASN A 129 9.94 7.13 14.53
CA ASN A 129 9.78 6.57 13.19
C ASN A 129 9.79 7.67 12.13
N VAL A 130 10.88 7.78 11.40
CA VAL A 130 11.03 8.67 10.23
C VAL A 130 10.90 7.91 8.92
N THR A 131 10.70 6.60 8.99
CA THR A 131 10.56 5.71 7.82
C THR A 131 9.30 4.90 7.88
N GLU A 132 8.83 4.44 6.71
CA GLU A 132 7.90 3.32 6.53
C GLU A 132 8.48 2.35 5.51
N LEU A 133 8.08 1.09 5.60
CA LEU A 133 8.55 0.03 4.72
C LEU A 133 7.48 -0.32 3.69
N VAL A 134 7.94 -0.59 2.46
CA VAL A 134 7.17 -1.29 1.43
C VAL A 134 7.88 -2.59 1.16
N LEU A 135 7.35 -3.70 1.63
CA LEU A 135 7.90 -5.02 1.35
C LEU A 135 7.67 -5.33 -0.13
N PHE A 136 8.69 -5.86 -0.78
CA PHE A 136 8.64 -6.34 -2.15
C PHE A 136 8.76 -7.86 -2.19
N GLY A 137 7.79 -8.51 -2.80
CA GLY A 137 7.74 -9.95 -2.99
C GLY A 137 7.45 -10.34 -4.43
N THR A 138 7.83 -11.56 -4.79
CA THR A 138 7.56 -12.11 -6.11
C THR A 138 6.81 -13.44 -5.99
N ARG A 139 5.89 -13.67 -6.91
CA ARG A 139 5.29 -14.97 -7.17
C ARG A 139 5.85 -15.51 -8.48
N GLY A 140 6.24 -16.77 -8.51
CA GLY A 140 6.95 -17.35 -9.65
C GLY A 140 8.34 -16.74 -9.88
N GLN A 141 8.94 -17.04 -11.01
CA GLN A 141 10.26 -16.52 -11.40
C GLN A 141 10.06 -15.22 -12.20
N LEU A 142 10.04 -14.09 -11.51
CA LEU A 142 9.87 -12.79 -12.13
C LEU A 142 10.86 -11.77 -11.53
N ARG A 143 11.76 -11.26 -12.38
CA ARG A 143 12.65 -10.15 -12.01
C ARG A 143 11.96 -8.81 -12.29
N THR A 144 12.43 -7.75 -11.63
CA THR A 144 12.04 -6.40 -12.00
C THR A 144 12.30 -6.12 -13.48
N LEU A 145 11.43 -5.34 -14.11
CA LEU A 145 11.55 -4.97 -15.51
C LEU A 145 12.81 -4.14 -15.77
N ALA A 146 13.29 -4.17 -17.01
CA ALA A 146 14.56 -3.53 -17.37
C ALA A 146 14.65 -2.04 -17.01
N PRO A 147 13.63 -1.19 -17.20
CA PRO A 147 13.70 0.22 -16.80
C PRO A 147 13.95 0.41 -15.30
N GLY A 148 13.32 -0.42 -14.44
CA GLY A 148 13.42 -0.31 -13.00
C GLY A 148 14.57 -1.07 -12.34
N ARG A 149 15.40 -1.80 -13.09
CA ARG A 149 16.47 -2.64 -12.52
C ARG A 149 17.55 -1.88 -11.74
N ARG A 150 17.68 -0.60 -11.96
CA ARG A 150 18.63 0.27 -11.26
C ARG A 150 17.94 1.13 -10.19
N GLN A 151 16.65 0.90 -9.94
CA GLN A 151 15.90 1.64 -8.92
C GLN A 151 16.51 1.36 -7.55
N VAL A 152 16.91 2.44 -6.86
CA VAL A 152 17.34 2.34 -5.47
C VAL A 152 16.15 2.11 -4.57
N ASN A 153 16.37 1.44 -3.45
CA ASN A 153 15.30 1.09 -2.51
C ASN A 153 15.00 2.19 -1.48
N LEU A 154 15.37 3.43 -1.75
CA LEU A 154 15.08 4.58 -0.90
C LEU A 154 14.22 5.60 -1.65
N LEU A 155 13.11 5.97 -1.02
CA LEU A 155 12.21 7.03 -1.48
C LEU A 155 12.16 8.12 -0.40
N ALA A 156 12.71 9.29 -0.69
CA ALA A 156 12.66 10.43 0.21
C ALA A 156 11.61 11.43 -0.24
N SER A 157 10.62 11.69 0.60
CA SER A 157 9.63 12.71 0.31
C SER A 157 9.02 13.30 1.58
N ARG A 158 8.42 14.48 1.43
CA ARG A 158 7.68 15.11 2.53
C ARG A 158 6.37 14.37 2.75
N LYS A 159 5.97 14.25 4.01
CA LYS A 159 4.59 13.86 4.32
C LYS A 159 3.63 14.85 3.66
N ARG A 160 2.60 14.30 3.05
CA ARG A 160 1.43 15.05 2.58
C ARG A 160 0.32 14.98 3.64
N GLU A 161 -0.93 14.95 3.23
CA GLU A 161 -2.09 14.75 4.09
C GLU A 161 -1.96 13.46 4.91
N HIS A 162 -2.73 13.34 5.98
CA HIS A 162 -2.67 12.18 6.87
C HIS A 162 -2.83 10.87 6.07
N SER A 163 -1.90 9.95 6.26
CA SER A 163 -1.84 8.63 5.61
C SER A 163 -1.67 8.61 4.08
N ARG A 164 -1.52 9.75 3.40
CA ARG A 164 -1.25 9.77 1.97
C ARG A 164 0.17 9.32 1.69
N LYS A 165 0.29 8.27 0.90
CA LYS A 165 1.57 7.72 0.46
C LYS A 165 2.17 8.58 -0.67
N PRO A 166 3.50 8.50 -0.89
CA PRO A 166 4.16 9.27 -1.95
C PRO A 166 3.76 8.78 -3.34
N GLU A 167 3.30 9.70 -4.19
CA GLU A 167 2.91 9.43 -5.59
C GLU A 167 4.04 8.80 -6.42
N GLN A 168 5.28 9.13 -6.08
CA GLN A 168 6.47 8.58 -6.77
C GLN A 168 6.52 7.05 -6.72
N LEU A 169 5.87 6.41 -5.72
CA LEU A 169 5.86 4.97 -5.61
C LEU A 169 5.17 4.31 -6.80
N TYR A 170 4.07 4.87 -7.31
CA TYR A 170 3.39 4.32 -8.49
C TYR A 170 4.31 4.28 -9.71
N GLY A 171 5.01 5.38 -10.01
CA GLY A 171 5.97 5.40 -11.11
C GLY A 171 7.14 4.42 -10.94
N ILE A 172 7.60 4.20 -9.70
CA ILE A 172 8.60 3.17 -9.39
C ILE A 172 8.04 1.77 -9.68
N ILE A 173 6.82 1.50 -9.22
CA ILE A 173 6.16 0.20 -9.43
C ILE A 173 5.96 -0.06 -10.92
N GLU A 174 5.44 0.90 -11.67
CA GLU A 174 5.19 0.79 -13.11
C GLU A 174 6.48 0.56 -13.91
N ALA A 175 7.59 1.19 -13.49
CA ALA A 175 8.89 0.97 -14.11
C ALA A 175 9.50 -0.42 -13.77
N CYS A 176 9.17 -0.97 -12.59
CA CYS A 176 9.78 -2.20 -12.07
C CYS A 176 8.95 -3.46 -12.34
N SER A 177 7.66 -3.33 -12.61
CA SER A 177 6.70 -4.44 -12.49
C SER A 177 5.70 -4.46 -13.63
N PRO A 178 5.21 -5.64 -14.04
CA PRO A 178 4.22 -5.73 -15.11
C PRO A 178 2.82 -5.35 -14.62
N GLY A 179 2.02 -4.76 -15.52
CA GLY A 179 0.58 -4.68 -15.35
C GLY A 179 -0.13 -5.99 -15.69
N PRO A 180 -1.46 -6.04 -15.56
CA PRO A 180 -2.31 -5.00 -14.96
C PRO A 180 -1.99 -4.77 -13.48
N TYR A 181 -2.35 -3.58 -12.98
CA TYR A 181 -2.04 -3.16 -11.60
C TYR A 181 -3.30 -3.14 -10.74
N LEU A 182 -3.18 -3.62 -9.50
CA LEU A 182 -4.22 -3.59 -8.48
C LEU A 182 -3.72 -2.85 -7.24
N GLU A 183 -4.49 -1.91 -6.73
CA GLU A 183 -4.29 -1.32 -5.41
C GLU A 183 -5.38 -1.77 -4.45
N LEU A 184 -4.98 -2.49 -3.40
CA LEU A 184 -5.85 -2.86 -2.29
C LEU A 184 -5.77 -1.82 -1.19
N PHE A 185 -6.92 -1.52 -0.56
CA PHE A 185 -7.10 -0.47 0.44
C PHE A 185 -6.83 0.94 -0.11
N ALA A 186 -7.10 1.12 -1.41
CA ALA A 186 -6.96 2.39 -2.08
C ALA A 186 -7.83 3.47 -1.41
N ARG A 187 -7.24 4.65 -1.25
CA ARG A 187 -7.95 5.84 -0.76
C ARG A 187 -8.31 6.79 -1.90
N TYR A 188 -7.55 6.73 -2.96
CA TYR A 188 -7.73 7.54 -4.16
C TYR A 188 -7.44 6.67 -5.37
N PRO A 189 -8.32 6.71 -6.39
CA PRO A 189 -8.05 5.97 -7.61
C PRO A 189 -6.80 6.51 -8.29
N HIS A 190 -6.01 5.61 -8.87
CA HIS A 190 -4.85 5.95 -9.70
C HIS A 190 -5.10 5.53 -11.14
N LEU A 191 -4.80 6.41 -12.11
CA LEU A 191 -5.04 6.15 -13.52
C LEU A 191 -4.29 4.90 -13.99
N GLY A 192 -5.00 3.98 -14.63
CA GLY A 192 -4.43 2.71 -15.12
C GLY A 192 -4.32 1.60 -14.08
N TRP A 193 -4.87 1.81 -12.87
CA TRP A 193 -4.91 0.85 -11.78
C TRP A 193 -6.36 0.47 -11.45
N ALA A 194 -6.61 -0.81 -11.22
CA ALA A 194 -7.80 -1.23 -10.51
C ALA A 194 -7.62 -0.89 -9.03
N SER A 195 -8.68 -0.44 -8.37
CA SER A 195 -8.62 0.02 -6.98
C SER A 195 -9.75 -0.62 -6.17
N TRP A 196 -9.39 -1.14 -5.02
CA TRP A 196 -10.33 -1.64 -4.03
C TRP A 196 -10.06 -1.00 -2.67
N GLY A 197 -11.08 -0.40 -2.04
CA GLY A 197 -10.96 0.23 -0.73
C GLY A 197 -12.20 1.04 -0.34
N LYS A 198 -12.40 1.23 0.97
CA LYS A 198 -13.56 1.95 1.53
C LYS A 198 -13.60 3.46 1.23
N GLU A 199 -12.48 4.06 0.93
CA GLU A 199 -12.33 5.52 0.86
C GLU A 199 -12.08 6.05 -0.55
N ALA A 200 -12.25 5.22 -1.58
CA ALA A 200 -12.12 5.64 -2.97
C ALA A 200 -13.51 5.91 -3.60
N PRO A 201 -14.18 7.06 -3.33
CA PRO A 201 -15.43 7.39 -3.97
C PRO A 201 -15.19 7.70 -5.45
N GLU A 202 -16.16 7.32 -6.30
CA GLU A 202 -16.12 7.48 -7.76
C GLU A 202 -15.88 8.94 -8.20
N ASP A 203 -16.27 9.90 -7.37
CA ASP A 203 -16.31 11.33 -7.70
C ASP A 203 -15.13 12.13 -7.16
N VAL A 204 -14.14 11.51 -6.51
CA VAL A 204 -13.02 12.26 -5.93
C VAL A 204 -11.90 12.37 -6.94
N GLU A 205 -11.79 13.54 -7.57
CA GLU A 205 -10.53 13.90 -8.23
C GLU A 205 -9.35 13.69 -7.27
N PRO A 206 -8.26 13.06 -7.72
CA PRO A 206 -7.06 12.91 -6.92
C PRO A 206 -6.68 14.30 -6.40
N ARG A 207 -6.75 14.52 -5.10
CA ARG A 207 -6.45 15.82 -4.50
C ARG A 207 -4.99 16.18 -4.75
N GLY A 208 -4.70 16.70 -5.93
CA GLY A 208 -3.37 17.14 -6.37
C GLY A 208 -2.82 18.35 -5.62
N ARG A 209 -3.56 18.93 -4.68
CA ARG A 209 -3.13 20.12 -3.95
C ARG A 209 -2.46 19.75 -2.64
N GLN A 210 -1.23 20.24 -2.48
CA GLN A 210 -0.56 20.27 -1.18
C GLN A 210 -1.46 20.96 -0.17
N TRP A 211 -1.63 20.34 0.99
CA TRP A 211 -2.32 20.95 2.11
C TRP A 211 -1.59 22.25 2.50
N ARG A 212 -2.35 23.35 2.63
CA ARG A 212 -1.78 24.71 2.87
C ARG A 212 -0.87 24.81 4.11
N GLY A 213 -0.95 23.85 5.03
CA GLY A 213 -0.11 23.79 6.23
C GLY A 213 1.32 23.26 6.02
N TYR A 214 1.73 22.94 4.80
CA TYR A 214 3.06 22.42 4.46
C TYR A 214 3.82 23.34 3.48
N ARG A 215 3.64 24.66 3.64
CA ARG A 215 4.50 25.64 2.99
C ARG A 215 5.81 25.81 3.74
#